data_fab5afe534b6d042a0e4f82c22553299
#
_entry.id   fab5afe534b6d042a0e4f82c22553299
#
_cell.length_a   1.000
_cell.length_b   1.000
_cell.length_c   1.000
_cell.angle_alpha   90.00
_cell.angle_beta   90.00
_cell.angle_gamma   90.00
#
_symmetry.space_group_name_H-M   'P 1'
#
loop_
_entity.id
_entity.type
_entity.pdbx_description
1 polymer ?
#
loop_
_entity_poly.entity_id
_entity_poly.type
_entity_poly.pdbx_seq_one_letter_code
_entity_poly.pdbx_strand_id
1 'polypeptide(L)'
;GENPVRITRTTALISLLSATILITACASTSNSNTFTSNQTGRAQSVQMGSVYAVRDVTIQNAPSRVGTTTGAVLGGIAGSTLGSGSRANAAGAVGGAVAGGAAANAITSTTSAGVEITVRLENNQLISIVQAGSSNEFRVGDAVRVTSDGQTTRVVRN
;
A
#
# COMPACT_ATOMS: atom_id res chain seq x y z
N GLY A 1 53.47 0.43 14.21
CA GLY A 1 52.88 0.18 12.92
C GLY A 1 51.41 -0.13 13.05
N GLU A 2 50.55 0.89 12.96
CA GLU A 2 49.08 0.70 12.97
C GLU A 2 48.60 0.18 11.63
N ASN A 3 47.87 -0.93 11.66
CA ASN A 3 47.35 -1.58 10.49
C ASN A 3 46.20 -0.74 9.86
N PRO A 4 46.40 -0.14 8.68
CA PRO A 4 45.38 0.69 8.03
C PRO A 4 44.11 -0.09 7.56
N VAL A 5 44.18 -1.43 7.56
CA VAL A 5 43.10 -2.29 7.12
C VAL A 5 41.92 -2.38 8.12
N ARG A 6 42.15 -2.07 9.40
CA ARG A 6 41.09 -2.11 10.44
C ARG A 6 40.20 -0.88 10.42
N ILE A 7 40.72 0.27 10.03
CA ILE A 7 39.97 1.54 10.01
C ILE A 7 38.98 1.57 8.86
N THR A 8 39.34 1.00 7.70
CA THR A 8 38.47 0.94 6.52
C THR A 8 37.26 0.01 6.70
N ARG A 9 37.40 -1.05 7.50
CA ARG A 9 36.27 -1.97 7.77
C ARG A 9 35.25 -1.41 8.75
N THR A 10 35.69 -0.66 9.74
CA THR A 10 34.80 -0.02 10.71
C THR A 10 34.08 1.18 10.13
N THR A 11 34.71 1.99 9.28
CA THR A 11 34.04 3.09 8.59
C THR A 11 33.02 2.59 7.55
N ALA A 12 33.29 1.47 6.86
CA ALA A 12 32.35 0.86 5.94
C ALA A 12 31.11 0.29 6.64
N LEU A 13 31.28 -0.29 7.83
CA LEU A 13 30.17 -0.81 8.64
C LEU A 13 29.29 0.31 9.23
N ILE A 14 29.89 1.41 9.64
CA ILE A 14 29.15 2.57 10.16
C ILE A 14 28.39 3.29 9.03
N SER A 15 28.96 3.38 7.84
CA SER A 15 28.31 3.94 6.66
C SER A 15 27.12 3.10 6.20
N LEU A 16 27.18 1.78 6.32
CA LEU A 16 26.10 0.87 5.93
C LEU A 16 24.93 0.93 6.94
N LEU A 17 25.23 1.16 8.23
CA LEU A 17 24.22 1.24 9.29
C LEU A 17 23.46 2.58 9.27
N SER A 18 24.05 3.67 8.76
CA SER A 18 23.37 4.97 8.64
C SER A 18 22.39 5.04 7.45
N ALA A 19 22.53 4.18 6.45
CA ALA A 19 21.64 4.14 5.29
C ALA A 19 20.29 3.46 5.58
N THR A 20 20.16 2.70 6.67
CA THR A 20 18.94 1.96 7.02
C THR A 20 17.89 2.79 7.77
N ILE A 21 18.18 4.03 8.19
CA ILE A 21 17.27 4.83 9.04
C ILE A 21 16.32 5.74 8.23
N LEU A 22 16.49 5.85 6.92
CA LEU A 22 15.70 6.78 6.07
C LEU A 22 14.46 6.18 5.41
N ILE A 23 14.07 4.94 5.74
CA ILE A 23 12.80 4.39 5.28
C ILE A 23 11.71 4.74 6.30
N THR A 24 11.43 6.03 6.44
CA THR A 24 10.18 6.47 7.05
C THR A 24 9.06 6.14 6.06
N ALA A 25 8.38 5.04 6.31
CA ALA A 25 7.17 4.68 5.59
C ALA A 25 6.14 5.80 5.76
N CYS A 26 5.80 6.47 4.66
CA CYS A 26 4.62 7.33 4.61
C CYS A 26 3.40 6.43 4.79
N ALA A 27 2.89 6.31 6.01
CA ALA A 27 1.61 5.70 6.28
C ALA A 27 0.53 6.64 5.73
N SER A 28 -0.07 6.28 4.60
CA SER A 28 -1.24 6.98 4.05
C SER A 28 -2.43 6.67 4.94
N THR A 29 -2.82 7.60 5.79
CA THR A 29 -4.05 7.53 6.57
C THR A 29 -5.21 7.84 5.63
N SER A 30 -5.86 6.80 5.10
CA SER A 30 -7.09 6.94 4.34
C SER A 30 -8.26 7.11 5.31
N ASN A 31 -8.77 8.32 5.45
CA ASN A 31 -10.03 8.58 6.13
C ASN A 31 -11.02 9.23 5.16
N SER A 32 -12.32 9.25 5.52
CA SER A 32 -13.39 9.75 4.67
C SER A 32 -13.26 11.23 4.28
N ASN A 33 -12.41 12.01 4.97
CA ASN A 33 -12.20 13.43 4.74
C ASN A 33 -10.90 13.75 3.98
N THR A 34 -10.13 12.73 3.57
CA THR A 34 -8.88 12.91 2.83
C THR A 34 -9.10 12.69 1.35
N PHE A 35 -8.85 13.72 0.54
CA PHE A 35 -8.95 13.67 -0.91
C PHE A 35 -7.55 13.62 -1.53
N THR A 36 -7.38 12.81 -2.55
CA THR A 36 -6.15 12.81 -3.35
C THR A 36 -6.16 13.98 -4.34
N SER A 37 -5.00 14.44 -4.78
CA SER A 37 -4.88 15.52 -5.77
C SER A 37 -5.63 15.23 -7.08
N ASN A 38 -5.79 13.96 -7.44
CA ASN A 38 -6.55 13.54 -8.63
C ASN A 38 -8.08 13.72 -8.48
N GLN A 39 -8.57 13.91 -7.26
CA GLN A 39 -9.99 14.10 -6.95
C GLN A 39 -10.38 15.57 -6.84
N THR A 40 -9.40 16.46 -6.76
CA THR A 40 -9.63 17.91 -6.70
C THR A 40 -10.06 18.46 -8.07
N GLY A 41 -11.06 19.33 -8.09
CA GLY A 41 -11.57 19.96 -9.30
C GLY A 41 -12.49 19.10 -10.17
N ARG A 42 -12.89 17.91 -9.70
CA ARG A 42 -13.88 17.06 -10.42
C ARG A 42 -15.26 17.24 -9.80
N ALA A 43 -16.27 17.32 -10.66
CA ALA A 43 -17.66 17.26 -10.21
C ALA A 43 -17.96 15.85 -9.69
N GLN A 44 -18.55 15.77 -8.50
CA GLN A 44 -18.95 14.52 -7.87
C GLN A 44 -20.47 14.43 -7.85
N SER A 45 -21.03 13.26 -8.16
CA SER A 45 -22.44 12.99 -7.94
C SER A 45 -22.66 12.63 -6.48
N VAL A 46 -23.70 13.20 -5.89
CA VAL A 46 -24.09 12.94 -4.49
C VAL A 46 -25.50 12.39 -4.48
N GLN A 47 -25.68 11.26 -3.81
CA GLN A 47 -26.97 10.64 -3.56
C GLN A 47 -27.20 10.49 -2.06
N MET A 48 -28.37 10.84 -1.60
CA MET A 48 -28.75 10.68 -0.19
C MET A 48 -29.38 9.32 0.04
N GLY A 49 -29.18 8.78 1.25
CA GLY A 49 -29.76 7.51 1.63
C GLY A 49 -29.63 7.21 3.11
N SER A 50 -30.00 6.02 3.50
CA SER A 50 -29.84 5.50 4.85
C SER A 50 -29.12 4.16 4.85
N VAL A 51 -28.33 3.90 5.89
CA VAL A 51 -27.63 2.64 6.07
C VAL A 51 -28.63 1.52 6.30
N TYR A 52 -28.62 0.53 5.43
CA TYR A 52 -29.48 -0.67 5.52
C TYR A 52 -28.77 -1.82 6.25
N ALA A 53 -27.49 -2.03 5.94
CA ALA A 53 -26.68 -3.06 6.57
C ALA A 53 -25.20 -2.65 6.57
N VAL A 54 -24.43 -3.13 7.55
CA VAL A 54 -22.98 -2.92 7.67
C VAL A 54 -22.33 -4.24 8.03
N ARG A 55 -21.19 -4.56 7.40
CA ARG A 55 -20.35 -5.70 7.80
C ARG A 55 -18.88 -5.40 7.60
N ASP A 56 -18.04 -5.94 8.47
CA ASP A 56 -16.59 -5.89 8.29
C ASP A 56 -16.16 -6.83 7.18
N VAL A 57 -15.25 -6.36 6.36
CA VAL A 57 -14.65 -7.12 5.25
C VAL A 57 -13.15 -6.92 5.25
N THR A 58 -12.44 -7.84 4.60
CA THR A 58 -11.01 -7.71 4.37
C THR A 58 -10.78 -7.29 2.93
N ILE A 59 -10.13 -6.14 2.74
CA ILE A 59 -9.72 -5.67 1.41
C ILE A 59 -8.35 -6.25 1.13
N GLN A 60 -8.24 -7.07 0.09
CA GLN A 60 -6.97 -7.59 -0.39
C GLN A 60 -6.40 -6.62 -1.42
N ASN A 61 -5.30 -5.96 -1.05
CA ASN A 61 -4.62 -5.06 -1.96
C ASN A 61 -3.78 -5.86 -2.95
N ALA A 62 -3.89 -5.53 -4.24
CA ALA A 62 -3.02 -6.10 -5.25
C ALA A 62 -1.57 -5.67 -5.00
N PRO A 63 -0.58 -6.55 -5.28
CA PRO A 63 0.82 -6.22 -5.16
C PRO A 63 1.16 -4.97 -5.98
N SER A 64 1.90 -4.06 -5.39
CA SER A 64 2.38 -2.88 -6.10
C SER A 64 3.42 -3.30 -7.16
N ARG A 65 3.16 -2.99 -8.43
CA ARG A 65 4.13 -3.21 -9.51
C ARG A 65 5.44 -2.48 -9.25
N VAL A 66 5.38 -1.29 -8.66
CA VAL A 66 6.55 -0.50 -8.29
C VAL A 66 7.39 -1.23 -7.24
N GLY A 67 6.76 -1.76 -6.18
CA GLY A 67 7.46 -2.52 -5.13
C GLY A 67 8.15 -3.76 -5.68
N THR A 68 7.46 -4.55 -6.50
CA THR A 68 8.02 -5.76 -7.12
C THR A 68 9.20 -5.44 -8.03
N THR A 69 9.09 -4.41 -8.88
CA THR A 69 10.17 -4.01 -9.79
C THR A 69 11.37 -3.49 -9.02
N THR A 70 11.16 -2.63 -8.03
CA THR A 70 12.24 -2.09 -7.18
C THR A 70 12.94 -3.20 -6.41
N GLY A 71 12.18 -4.14 -5.83
CA GLY A 71 12.76 -5.29 -5.12
C GLY A 71 13.59 -6.20 -6.03
N ALA A 72 13.15 -6.43 -7.26
CA ALA A 72 13.91 -7.21 -8.24
C ALA A 72 15.21 -6.51 -8.64
N VAL A 73 15.20 -5.20 -8.87
CA VAL A 73 16.41 -4.43 -9.20
C VAL A 73 17.39 -4.44 -8.05
N LEU A 74 16.96 -4.12 -6.85
CA LEU A 74 17.82 -4.12 -5.66
C LEU A 74 18.36 -5.51 -5.33
N GLY A 75 17.51 -6.53 -5.41
CA GLY A 75 17.90 -7.91 -5.20
C GLY A 75 18.90 -8.40 -6.26
N GLY A 76 18.72 -8.01 -7.52
CA GLY A 76 19.65 -8.29 -8.60
C GLY A 76 21.03 -7.68 -8.39
N ILE A 77 21.09 -6.41 -7.99
CA ILE A 77 22.35 -5.71 -7.67
C ILE A 77 23.05 -6.37 -6.48
N ALA A 78 22.33 -6.64 -5.39
CA ALA A 78 22.89 -7.30 -4.22
C ALA A 78 23.36 -8.73 -4.55
N GLY A 79 22.57 -9.49 -5.32
CA GLY A 79 22.93 -10.84 -5.73
C GLY A 79 24.16 -10.90 -6.62
N SER A 80 24.37 -9.91 -7.49
CA SER A 80 25.55 -9.88 -8.38
C SER A 80 26.88 -9.72 -7.64
N THR A 81 26.86 -9.25 -6.39
CA THR A 81 28.07 -9.07 -5.57
C THR A 81 28.48 -10.32 -4.81
N LEU A 82 27.65 -11.37 -4.80
CA LEU A 82 27.88 -12.59 -4.00
C LEU A 82 28.71 -13.66 -4.69
N GLY A 83 29.07 -13.44 -5.97
CA GLY A 83 29.82 -14.42 -6.77
C GLY A 83 31.26 -13.99 -7.08
N SER A 84 32.15 -14.96 -7.27
CA SER A 84 33.50 -14.73 -7.80
C SER A 84 33.55 -15.13 -9.28
N GLY A 85 33.62 -14.12 -10.16
CA GLY A 85 33.68 -14.31 -11.61
C GLY A 85 32.37 -14.03 -12.35
N SER A 86 32.45 -13.74 -13.64
CA SER A 86 31.33 -13.22 -14.43
C SER A 86 30.11 -14.11 -14.50
N ARG A 87 30.29 -15.43 -14.53
CA ARG A 87 29.19 -16.40 -14.56
C ARG A 87 28.48 -16.51 -13.21
N ALA A 88 29.23 -16.49 -12.09
CA ALA A 88 28.69 -16.55 -10.75
C ALA A 88 27.95 -15.26 -10.41
N ASN A 89 28.46 -14.10 -10.85
CA ASN A 89 27.79 -12.81 -10.68
C ASN A 89 26.47 -12.73 -11.47
N ALA A 90 26.44 -13.27 -12.70
CA ALA A 90 25.22 -13.33 -13.49
C ALA A 90 24.16 -14.24 -12.84
N ALA A 91 24.55 -15.42 -12.35
CA ALA A 91 23.62 -16.29 -11.65
C ALA A 91 23.13 -15.68 -10.35
N GLY A 92 24.00 -15.01 -9.59
CA GLY A 92 23.63 -14.28 -8.38
C GLY A 92 22.68 -13.12 -8.65
N ALA A 93 22.88 -12.38 -9.74
CA ALA A 93 22.02 -11.28 -10.12
C ALA A 93 20.60 -11.77 -10.47
N VAL A 94 20.48 -12.86 -11.24
CA VAL A 94 19.18 -13.45 -11.59
C VAL A 94 18.49 -14.01 -10.35
N GLY A 95 19.20 -14.79 -9.53
CA GLY A 95 18.65 -15.34 -8.29
C GLY A 95 18.22 -14.26 -7.31
N GLY A 96 19.04 -13.22 -7.16
CA GLY A 96 18.74 -12.07 -6.31
C GLY A 96 17.55 -11.25 -6.80
N ALA A 97 17.41 -11.06 -8.11
CA ALA A 97 16.26 -10.36 -8.69
C ALA A 97 14.96 -11.12 -8.46
N VAL A 98 14.96 -12.44 -8.65
CA VAL A 98 13.79 -13.29 -8.41
C VAL A 98 13.42 -13.29 -6.92
N ALA A 99 14.39 -13.52 -6.04
CA ALA A 99 14.14 -13.52 -4.60
C ALA A 99 13.72 -12.13 -4.08
N GLY A 100 14.38 -11.07 -4.54
CA GLY A 100 14.04 -9.69 -4.16
C GLY A 100 12.67 -9.27 -4.66
N GLY A 101 12.33 -9.62 -5.89
CA GLY A 101 11.00 -9.37 -6.46
C GLY A 101 9.90 -10.13 -5.71
N ALA A 102 10.12 -11.40 -5.39
CA ALA A 102 9.17 -12.22 -4.65
C ALA A 102 8.97 -11.69 -3.22
N ALA A 103 10.06 -11.35 -2.52
CA ALA A 103 10.00 -10.78 -1.18
C ALA A 103 9.25 -9.43 -1.17
N ALA A 104 9.55 -8.55 -2.11
CA ALA A 104 8.87 -7.26 -2.24
C ALA A 104 7.38 -7.44 -2.55
N ASN A 105 7.03 -8.42 -3.37
CA ASN A 105 5.65 -8.76 -3.67
C ASN A 105 4.89 -9.22 -2.40
N ALA A 106 5.50 -10.08 -1.60
CA ALA A 106 4.92 -10.54 -0.34
C ALA A 106 4.69 -9.41 0.66
N ILE A 107 5.62 -8.44 0.73
CA ILE A 107 5.52 -7.28 1.62
C ILE A 107 4.45 -6.29 1.13
N THR A 108 4.31 -6.12 -0.18
CA THR A 108 3.36 -5.16 -0.77
C THR A 108 1.95 -5.72 -0.95
N SER A 109 1.78 -7.04 -0.89
CA SER A 109 0.47 -7.71 -0.86
C SER A 109 -0.09 -7.69 0.55
N THR A 110 -0.62 -6.54 0.97
CA THR A 110 -1.19 -6.38 2.30
C THR A 110 -2.71 -6.48 2.27
N THR A 111 -3.27 -7.05 3.31
CA THR A 111 -4.70 -6.96 3.59
C THR A 111 -4.98 -5.74 4.45
N SER A 112 -6.05 -5.03 4.13
CA SER A 112 -6.52 -3.88 4.92
C SER A 112 -7.92 -4.19 5.47
N ALA A 113 -8.20 -3.68 6.66
CA ALA A 113 -9.56 -3.69 7.17
C ALA A 113 -10.45 -2.78 6.31
N GLY A 114 -11.62 -3.27 5.97
CA GLY A 114 -12.62 -2.56 5.23
C GLY A 114 -14.00 -2.77 5.81
N VAL A 115 -14.94 -1.98 5.36
CA VAL A 115 -16.34 -2.09 5.70
C VAL A 115 -17.16 -2.12 4.42
N GLU A 116 -18.10 -3.05 4.35
CA GLU A 116 -19.14 -3.07 3.34
C GLU A 116 -20.40 -2.45 3.94
N ILE A 117 -20.89 -1.41 3.27
CA ILE A 117 -22.05 -0.64 3.67
C ILE A 117 -23.11 -0.80 2.60
N THR A 118 -24.23 -1.38 2.94
CA THR A 118 -25.41 -1.39 2.09
C THR A 118 -26.26 -0.17 2.42
N VAL A 119 -26.47 0.68 1.44
CA VAL A 119 -27.24 1.92 1.54
C VAL A 119 -28.53 1.79 0.77
N ARG A 120 -29.65 2.17 1.40
CA ARG A 120 -30.93 2.39 0.72
C ARG A 120 -30.99 3.86 0.32
N LEU A 121 -30.96 4.11 -0.97
CA LEU A 121 -31.11 5.44 -1.55
C LEU A 121 -32.54 5.95 -1.44
N GLU A 122 -32.74 7.28 -1.60
CA GLU A 122 -34.07 7.91 -1.58
C GLU A 122 -35.02 7.36 -2.67
N ASN A 123 -34.48 6.88 -3.78
CA ASN A 123 -35.24 6.21 -4.84
C ASN A 123 -35.59 4.75 -4.52
N ASN A 124 -35.36 4.30 -3.28
CA ASN A 124 -35.58 2.95 -2.78
C ASN A 124 -34.64 1.86 -3.37
N GLN A 125 -33.62 2.25 -4.11
CA GLN A 125 -32.56 1.33 -4.58
C GLN A 125 -31.61 0.97 -3.44
N LEU A 126 -31.15 -0.28 -3.43
CA LEU A 126 -30.09 -0.74 -2.53
C LEU A 126 -28.78 -0.80 -3.31
N ILE A 127 -27.76 -0.18 -2.78
CA ILE A 127 -26.39 -0.25 -3.30
C ILE A 127 -25.45 -0.70 -2.19
N SER A 128 -24.44 -1.49 -2.54
CA SER A 128 -23.41 -1.92 -1.60
C SER A 128 -22.07 -1.32 -2.00
N ILE A 129 -21.40 -0.70 -1.05
CA ILE A 129 -20.11 -0.04 -1.22
C ILE A 129 -19.12 -0.63 -0.24
N VAL A 130 -17.95 -1.03 -0.75
CA VAL A 130 -16.81 -1.46 0.08
C VAL A 130 -15.81 -0.32 0.12
N GLN A 131 -15.45 0.09 1.32
CA GLN A 131 -14.45 1.14 1.55
C GLN A 131 -13.52 0.77 2.71
N ALA A 132 -12.35 1.40 2.78
CA ALA A 132 -11.48 1.29 3.95
C ALA A 132 -12.16 1.93 5.16
N GLY A 133 -12.05 1.30 6.32
CA GLY A 133 -12.69 1.78 7.54
C GLY A 133 -13.16 0.60 8.42
N SER A 134 -13.95 0.94 9.42
CA SER A 134 -14.51 -0.01 10.39
C SER A 134 -16.02 0.09 10.43
N SER A 135 -16.68 -1.04 10.69
CA SER A 135 -18.14 -1.11 10.87
C SER A 135 -18.64 -0.21 12.01
N ASN A 136 -17.78 0.11 12.98
CA ASN A 136 -18.12 0.99 14.10
C ASN A 136 -18.44 2.45 13.69
N GLU A 137 -18.05 2.85 12.49
CA GLU A 137 -18.29 4.21 11.97
C GLU A 137 -19.74 4.41 11.50
N PHE A 138 -20.46 3.31 11.24
CA PHE A 138 -21.79 3.33 10.67
C PHE A 138 -22.77 2.49 11.48
N ARG A 139 -23.99 2.95 11.62
CA ARG A 139 -25.09 2.20 12.24
C ARG A 139 -26.25 2.06 11.27
N VAL A 140 -26.96 0.95 11.36
CA VAL A 140 -28.20 0.75 10.59
C VAL A 140 -29.18 1.88 10.92
N GLY A 141 -29.70 2.54 9.89
CA GLY A 141 -30.59 3.69 10.01
C GLY A 141 -29.89 5.05 9.94
N ASP A 142 -28.55 5.12 10.02
CA ASP A 142 -27.83 6.40 9.87
C ASP A 142 -28.11 7.04 8.50
N ALA A 143 -28.38 8.36 8.53
CA ALA A 143 -28.47 9.13 7.30
C ALA A 143 -27.07 9.33 6.72
N VAL A 144 -26.90 8.96 5.46
CA VAL A 144 -25.61 8.99 4.76
C VAL A 144 -25.76 9.62 3.39
N ARG A 145 -24.66 10.14 2.90
CA ARG A 145 -24.49 10.52 1.49
C ARG A 145 -23.50 9.60 0.81
N VAL A 146 -23.85 9.18 -0.38
CA VAL A 146 -23.01 8.43 -1.29
C VAL A 146 -22.44 9.40 -2.30
N THR A 147 -21.14 9.54 -2.33
CA THR A 147 -20.43 10.44 -3.23
C THR A 147 -19.64 9.62 -4.24
N SER A 148 -19.79 9.90 -5.52
CA SER A 148 -19.06 9.21 -6.60
C SER A 148 -18.45 10.22 -7.56
N ASP A 149 -17.18 10.01 -7.91
CA ASP A 149 -16.46 10.78 -8.93
C ASP A 149 -16.34 10.03 -10.27
N GLY A 150 -17.12 8.93 -10.45
CA GLY A 150 -17.07 8.07 -11.61
C GLY A 150 -16.00 6.96 -11.53
N GLN A 151 -15.04 7.05 -10.63
CA GLN A 151 -14.01 6.03 -10.39
C GLN A 151 -14.07 5.47 -8.97
N THR A 152 -14.36 6.31 -8.02
CA THR A 152 -14.41 5.96 -6.60
C THR A 152 -15.77 6.36 -6.03
N THR A 153 -16.36 5.47 -5.27
CA THR A 153 -17.60 5.72 -4.54
C THR A 153 -17.33 5.61 -3.05
N ARG A 154 -17.83 6.56 -2.29
CA ARG A 154 -17.68 6.62 -0.82
C ARG A 154 -19.02 6.89 -0.15
N VAL A 155 -19.15 6.31 1.03
CA VAL A 155 -20.25 6.59 1.96
C VAL A 155 -19.71 7.48 3.08
N VAL A 156 -20.39 8.58 3.32
CA VAL A 156 -20.06 9.52 4.39
C VAL A 156 -21.32 9.78 5.19
N ARG A 157 -21.21 9.76 6.50
CA ARG A 157 -22.30 10.10 7.40
C ARG A 157 -22.60 11.60 7.34
N ASN A 158 -23.87 11.98 7.35
CA ASN A 158 -24.30 13.38 7.39
C ASN A 158 -24.10 14.00 8.77
#